data_ad00c2c2572afecb93f635cc6d1ae918
#
_entry.id   ad00c2c2572afecb93f635cc6d1ae918
#
_cell.length_a   1.000
_cell.length_b   1.000
_cell.length_c   1.000
_cell.angle_alpha   90.00
_cell.angle_beta   90.00
_cell.angle_gamma   90.00
#
_symmetry.space_group_name_H-M   'P 1'
#
loop_
_entity.id
_entity.type
_entity.pdbx_description
1 polymer ?
#
loop_
_entity_poly.entity_id
_entity_poly.type
_entity_poly.pdbx_seq_one_letter_code
_entity_poly.pdbx_strand_id
1 'polypeptide(L)'
;MKSGLPQETGCARENCIRFLYRKFKAMSDYERIEKAIHYLQENFTRQPDLDEVAKQVHVSPYHFQRMLKDWAGVSPKKFLQYISIEHAKNLLKKNLTLSEVSFETGLSGSSRLHDLFISIEGMTPGEYKNGGEQLHINYSYAESPFGNIIVASTTKGICHLAFADDEVMALGELKKLFPNALFRQVVDTIQQNALFIFTQDWKNLSAIKLHLKGTAFQLKVWETLLKIPLGGLSTYSSIAAATGNEKASRAVGTAVGDNPVAFLIPCHRVIRSTGSIGQYHWGGNRKTAIIGWESAKVLAEN
;
A
#
# COMPACT_ATOMS: atom_id res chain seq x y z
N MET A 1 3.74 -54.18 64.84
CA MET A 1 3.48 -54.32 63.39
C MET A 1 2.93 -53.00 62.86
N LYS A 2 3.74 -52.17 62.18
CA LYS A 2 3.33 -50.93 61.53
C LYS A 2 3.78 -51.06 60.09
N SER A 3 2.80 -51.15 59.17
CA SER A 3 3.00 -51.21 57.74
C SER A 3 3.18 -49.76 57.22
N GLY A 4 4.37 -49.45 56.75
CA GLY A 4 4.64 -48.21 56.03
C GLY A 4 4.29 -48.35 54.54
N LEU A 5 3.46 -47.46 54.00
CA LEU A 5 3.22 -47.28 52.59
C LEU A 5 4.32 -46.41 51.99
N PRO A 6 4.79 -46.67 50.79
CA PRO A 6 5.78 -45.81 50.13
C PRO A 6 5.13 -44.52 49.55
N GLN A 7 5.75 -43.38 49.90
CA GLN A 7 5.43 -42.10 49.28
C GLN A 7 5.90 -42.08 47.82
N GLU A 8 4.97 -42.04 46.89
CA GLU A 8 5.26 -41.79 45.47
C GLU A 8 5.72 -40.35 45.25
N THR A 9 6.88 -40.22 44.67
CA THR A 9 7.58 -38.97 44.37
C THR A 9 6.85 -38.16 43.28
N GLY A 10 6.22 -37.05 43.65
CA GLY A 10 5.50 -36.11 42.79
C GLY A 10 6.38 -35.35 41.77
N CYS A 11 7.70 -35.53 41.77
CA CYS A 11 8.65 -34.78 40.94
C CYS A 11 8.75 -35.27 39.50
N ALA A 12 8.40 -36.52 39.19
CA ALA A 12 8.53 -37.07 37.85
C ALA A 12 7.36 -36.66 36.91
N ARG A 13 6.16 -36.43 37.44
CA ARG A 13 4.99 -36.03 36.63
C ARG A 13 5.05 -34.56 36.21
N GLU A 14 5.48 -33.65 37.05
CA GLU A 14 5.60 -32.22 36.70
C GLU A 14 6.68 -31.95 35.64
N ASN A 15 7.81 -32.66 35.73
CA ASN A 15 8.87 -32.56 34.73
C ASN A 15 8.47 -33.18 33.37
N CYS A 16 7.68 -34.25 33.38
CA CYS A 16 7.14 -34.87 32.17
C CYS A 16 6.09 -33.96 31.50
N ILE A 17 5.22 -33.30 32.25
CA ILE A 17 4.24 -32.36 31.78
C ILE A 17 4.92 -31.08 31.23
N ARG A 18 5.94 -30.54 31.91
CA ARG A 18 6.76 -29.43 31.41
C ARG A 18 7.55 -29.79 30.15
N PHE A 19 8.07 -31.03 30.06
CA PHE A 19 8.77 -31.52 28.88
C PHE A 19 7.82 -31.74 27.69
N LEU A 20 6.61 -32.24 27.93
CA LEU A 20 5.55 -32.37 26.91
C LEU A 20 4.98 -31.01 26.51
N TYR A 21 4.81 -30.06 27.41
CA TYR A 21 4.40 -28.67 27.06
C TYR A 21 5.46 -27.90 26.27
N ARG A 22 6.76 -28.16 26.48
CA ARG A 22 7.84 -27.61 25.66
C ARG A 22 7.93 -28.26 24.27
N LYS A 23 7.44 -29.48 24.08
CA LYS A 23 7.57 -30.25 22.84
C LYS A 23 6.43 -30.00 21.85
N PHE A 24 5.35 -29.30 22.25
CA PHE A 24 4.17 -29.09 21.43
C PHE A 24 3.58 -27.66 21.51
N LYS A 25 4.38 -26.62 21.64
CA LYS A 25 3.89 -25.31 21.28
C LYS A 25 4.03 -25.20 19.76
N ALA A 26 3.00 -25.64 19.04
CA ALA A 26 2.93 -25.40 17.60
C ALA A 26 3.08 -23.90 17.38
N MET A 27 4.04 -23.52 16.52
CA MET A 27 4.30 -22.13 16.17
C MET A 27 2.99 -21.51 15.68
N SER A 28 2.59 -20.38 16.24
CA SER A 28 1.40 -19.67 15.81
C SER A 28 1.58 -19.15 14.36
N ASP A 29 0.50 -18.87 13.67
CA ASP A 29 0.58 -18.32 12.32
C ASP A 29 1.33 -16.98 12.27
N TYR A 30 1.20 -16.16 13.33
CA TYR A 30 1.98 -14.94 13.47
C TYR A 30 3.48 -15.21 13.60
N GLU A 31 3.89 -16.13 14.47
CA GLU A 31 5.31 -16.51 14.64
C GLU A 31 5.91 -17.08 13.34
N ARG A 32 5.11 -17.82 12.55
CA ARG A 32 5.52 -18.30 11.21
C ARG A 32 5.72 -17.17 10.24
N ILE A 33 4.78 -16.22 10.21
CA ILE A 33 4.87 -15.03 9.34
C ILE A 33 6.07 -14.18 9.72
N GLU A 34 6.26 -13.89 11.00
CA GLU A 34 7.41 -13.14 11.52
C GLU A 34 8.74 -13.79 11.10
N LYS A 35 8.86 -15.10 11.32
CA LYS A 35 10.04 -15.87 10.90
C LYS A 35 10.25 -15.85 9.40
N ALA A 36 9.19 -15.97 8.60
CA ALA A 36 9.26 -15.90 7.15
C ALA A 36 9.70 -14.51 6.66
N ILE A 37 9.18 -13.45 7.26
CA ILE A 37 9.58 -12.07 6.95
C ILE A 37 11.05 -11.84 7.27
N HIS A 38 11.50 -12.26 8.44
CA HIS A 38 12.89 -12.17 8.83
C HIS A 38 13.81 -12.92 7.86
N TYR A 39 13.44 -14.16 7.52
CA TYR A 39 14.16 -14.95 6.53
C TYR A 39 14.23 -14.27 5.17
N LEU A 40 13.12 -13.71 4.69
CA LEU A 40 13.06 -12.95 3.43
C LEU A 40 13.96 -11.71 3.48
N GLN A 41 13.96 -10.97 4.60
CA GLN A 41 14.80 -9.78 4.78
C GLN A 41 16.30 -10.09 4.81
N GLU A 42 16.70 -11.23 5.36
CA GLU A 42 18.10 -11.64 5.40
C GLU A 42 18.58 -12.27 4.09
N ASN A 43 17.67 -12.85 3.30
CA ASN A 43 18.02 -13.65 2.13
C ASN A 43 17.49 -13.09 0.80
N PHE A 44 16.91 -11.88 0.79
CA PHE A 44 16.28 -11.33 -0.43
C PHE A 44 17.25 -11.24 -1.62
N THR A 45 18.54 -11.05 -1.38
CA THR A 45 19.57 -11.01 -2.42
C THR A 45 19.73 -12.35 -3.16
N ARG A 46 19.37 -13.46 -2.52
CA ARG A 46 19.34 -14.80 -3.13
C ARG A 46 18.03 -15.10 -3.86
N GLN A 47 17.05 -14.19 -3.76
CA GLN A 47 15.71 -14.33 -4.34
C GLN A 47 15.05 -15.68 -4.00
N PRO A 48 14.90 -16.04 -2.68
CA PRO A 48 14.41 -17.33 -2.26
C PRO A 48 13.03 -17.63 -2.86
N ASP A 49 12.83 -18.88 -3.28
CA ASP A 49 11.56 -19.32 -3.82
C ASP A 49 10.52 -19.62 -2.73
N LEU A 50 9.29 -19.89 -3.15
CA LEU A 50 8.17 -20.16 -2.24
C LEU A 50 8.42 -21.40 -1.37
N ASP A 51 9.03 -22.45 -1.96
CA ASP A 51 9.26 -23.73 -1.30
C ASP A 51 10.35 -23.59 -0.20
N GLU A 52 11.37 -22.82 -0.51
CA GLU A 52 12.46 -22.51 0.41
C GLU A 52 11.93 -21.78 1.66
N VAL A 53 11.13 -20.72 1.47
CA VAL A 53 10.56 -19.95 2.57
C VAL A 53 9.56 -20.79 3.38
N ALA A 54 8.71 -21.57 2.73
CA ALA A 54 7.73 -22.44 3.39
C ALA A 54 8.39 -23.49 4.28
N LYS A 55 9.54 -24.05 3.85
CA LYS A 55 10.36 -24.98 4.66
C LYS A 55 10.86 -24.34 5.94
N GLN A 56 11.27 -23.05 5.91
CA GLN A 56 11.76 -22.34 7.09
C GLN A 56 10.72 -22.22 8.20
N VAL A 57 9.46 -22.21 7.84
CA VAL A 57 8.32 -22.07 8.76
C VAL A 57 7.51 -23.35 8.95
N HIS A 58 8.03 -24.47 8.42
CA HIS A 58 7.48 -25.82 8.58
C HIS A 58 6.02 -25.96 8.12
N VAL A 59 5.68 -25.39 6.96
CA VAL A 59 4.38 -25.54 6.32
C VAL A 59 4.53 -25.87 4.85
N SER A 60 3.43 -26.32 4.21
CA SER A 60 3.44 -26.49 2.74
C SER A 60 3.49 -25.13 2.03
N PRO A 61 4.04 -25.08 0.81
CA PRO A 61 4.09 -23.84 0.01
C PRO A 61 2.70 -23.23 -0.20
N TYR A 62 1.70 -24.03 -0.44
CA TYR A 62 0.31 -23.60 -0.60
C TYR A 62 -0.24 -22.95 0.69
N HIS A 63 0.01 -23.59 1.84
CA HIS A 63 -0.44 -23.06 3.12
C HIS A 63 0.27 -21.75 3.46
N PHE A 64 1.60 -21.67 3.23
CA PHE A 64 2.37 -20.44 3.43
C PHE A 64 1.88 -19.30 2.54
N GLN A 65 1.65 -19.59 1.24
CA GLN A 65 1.14 -18.57 0.31
C GLN A 65 -0.20 -18.02 0.77
N ARG A 66 -1.14 -18.87 1.21
CA ARG A 66 -2.44 -18.45 1.70
C ARG A 66 -2.30 -17.63 2.98
N MET A 67 -1.55 -18.14 3.96
CA MET A 67 -1.32 -17.50 5.26
C MET A 67 -0.71 -16.11 5.10
N LEU A 68 0.34 -15.97 4.27
CA LEU A 68 0.96 -14.66 4.01
C LEU A 68 0.02 -13.73 3.24
N LYS A 69 -0.75 -14.26 2.28
CA LYS A 69 -1.72 -13.47 1.52
C LYS A 69 -2.85 -12.96 2.42
N ASP A 70 -3.37 -13.79 3.32
CA ASP A 70 -4.42 -13.41 4.26
C ASP A 70 -3.91 -12.35 5.25
N TRP A 71 -2.66 -12.46 5.69
CA TRP A 71 -2.04 -11.53 6.61
C TRP A 71 -1.54 -10.24 5.94
N ALA A 72 -0.75 -10.35 4.85
CA ALA A 72 -0.10 -9.21 4.18
C ALA A 72 -0.94 -8.64 3.03
N GLY A 73 -1.99 -9.34 2.56
CA GLY A 73 -2.78 -8.98 1.40
C GLY A 73 -2.06 -9.14 0.07
N VAL A 74 -0.82 -9.66 0.07
CA VAL A 74 0.00 -9.85 -1.13
C VAL A 74 0.64 -11.23 -1.14
N SER A 75 1.01 -11.74 -2.32
CA SER A 75 1.72 -13.01 -2.43
C SER A 75 3.15 -12.91 -1.87
N PRO A 76 3.78 -14.03 -1.44
CA PRO A 76 5.17 -14.07 -1.00
C PRO A 76 6.14 -13.48 -2.02
N LYS A 77 5.95 -13.76 -3.30
CA LYS A 77 6.74 -13.20 -4.39
C LYS A 77 6.63 -11.67 -4.44
N LYS A 78 5.41 -11.13 -4.31
CA LYS A 78 5.20 -9.67 -4.33
C LYS A 78 5.77 -9.03 -3.08
N PHE A 79 5.71 -9.71 -1.94
CA PHE A 79 6.32 -9.25 -0.69
C PHE A 79 7.86 -9.18 -0.80
N LEU A 80 8.49 -10.22 -1.37
CA LEU A 80 9.93 -10.22 -1.66
C LEU A 80 10.31 -9.08 -2.63
N GLN A 81 9.50 -8.82 -3.65
CA GLN A 81 9.70 -7.71 -4.58
C GLN A 81 9.69 -6.35 -3.86
N TYR A 82 8.81 -6.15 -2.86
CA TYR A 82 8.82 -4.93 -2.04
C TYR A 82 10.09 -4.78 -1.22
N ILE A 83 10.58 -5.86 -0.60
CA ILE A 83 11.88 -5.84 0.12
C ILE A 83 13.01 -5.45 -0.84
N SER A 84 13.07 -6.07 -2.01
CA SER A 84 14.11 -5.79 -3.02
C SER A 84 14.07 -4.34 -3.49
N ILE A 85 12.88 -3.78 -3.74
CA ILE A 85 12.72 -2.39 -4.15
C ILE A 85 13.15 -1.41 -3.05
N GLU A 86 12.76 -1.63 -1.81
CA GLU A 86 13.16 -0.75 -0.70
C GLU A 86 14.69 -0.74 -0.54
N HIS A 87 15.33 -1.88 -0.70
CA HIS A 87 16.79 -1.94 -0.69
C HIS A 87 17.40 -1.22 -1.90
N ALA A 88 16.88 -1.45 -3.10
CA ALA A 88 17.32 -0.79 -4.33
C ALA A 88 17.20 0.74 -4.23
N LYS A 89 16.11 1.26 -3.67
CA LYS A 89 15.91 2.71 -3.41
C LYS A 89 17.03 3.30 -2.55
N ASN A 90 17.42 2.58 -1.50
CA ASN A 90 18.49 3.02 -0.61
C ASN A 90 19.86 3.01 -1.32
N LEU A 91 20.12 2.04 -2.20
CA LEU A 91 21.34 1.97 -2.98
C LEU A 91 21.39 3.08 -4.05
N LEU A 92 20.26 3.37 -4.71
CA LEU A 92 20.16 4.46 -5.68
C LEU A 92 20.42 5.83 -5.03
N LYS A 93 19.94 6.05 -3.80
CA LYS A 93 20.26 7.27 -3.03
C LYS A 93 21.76 7.40 -2.71
N LYS A 94 22.48 6.29 -2.63
CA LYS A 94 23.94 6.27 -2.46
C LYS A 94 24.69 6.39 -3.78
N ASN A 95 24.02 6.75 -4.87
CA ASN A 95 24.55 6.96 -6.21
C ASN A 95 25.16 5.73 -6.90
N LEU A 96 24.84 4.51 -6.48
CA LEU A 96 25.25 3.30 -7.20
C LEU A 96 24.67 3.27 -8.62
N THR A 97 25.35 2.59 -9.52
CA THR A 97 24.86 2.34 -10.89
C THR A 97 23.71 1.32 -10.90
N LEU A 98 22.90 1.30 -11.95
CA LEU A 98 21.80 0.34 -12.08
C LEU A 98 22.28 -1.12 -12.09
N SER A 99 23.47 -1.37 -12.64
CA SER A 99 24.07 -2.70 -12.63
C SER A 99 24.48 -3.15 -11.23
N GLU A 100 25.14 -2.28 -10.46
CA GLU A 100 25.48 -2.53 -9.07
C GLU A 100 24.23 -2.76 -8.22
N VAL A 101 23.21 -1.90 -8.38
CA VAL A 101 21.93 -2.04 -7.66
C VAL A 101 21.26 -3.36 -8.00
N SER A 102 21.26 -3.79 -9.27
CA SER A 102 20.69 -5.07 -9.68
C SER A 102 21.42 -6.24 -9.02
N PHE A 103 22.73 -6.20 -8.99
CA PHE A 103 23.57 -7.22 -8.36
C PHE A 103 23.33 -7.28 -6.85
N GLU A 104 23.39 -6.16 -6.17
CA GLU A 104 23.19 -6.04 -4.71
C GLU A 104 21.75 -6.41 -4.26
N THR A 105 20.79 -6.36 -5.16
CA THR A 105 19.41 -6.79 -4.90
C THR A 105 19.12 -8.23 -5.32
N GLY A 106 20.11 -8.95 -5.85
CA GLY A 106 19.97 -10.33 -6.32
C GLY A 106 19.10 -10.47 -7.56
N LEU A 107 18.91 -9.39 -8.31
CA LEU A 107 18.16 -9.41 -9.56
C LEU A 107 19.08 -9.82 -10.72
N SER A 108 18.54 -10.54 -11.69
CA SER A 108 19.30 -11.10 -12.82
C SER A 108 19.86 -10.05 -13.79
N GLY A 109 19.54 -8.76 -13.58
CA GLY A 109 20.07 -7.65 -14.37
C GLY A 109 19.23 -6.38 -14.28
N SER A 110 19.74 -5.31 -14.89
CA SER A 110 19.12 -3.98 -14.86
C SER A 110 17.73 -3.94 -15.51
N SER A 111 17.44 -4.77 -16.50
CA SER A 111 16.09 -4.90 -17.07
C SER A 111 15.09 -5.39 -16.04
N ARG A 112 15.47 -6.35 -15.21
CA ARG A 112 14.61 -6.87 -14.15
C ARG A 112 14.36 -5.84 -13.05
N LEU A 113 15.39 -5.07 -12.71
CA LEU A 113 15.28 -3.93 -11.80
C LEU A 113 14.34 -2.87 -12.38
N HIS A 114 14.45 -2.57 -13.66
CA HIS A 114 13.60 -1.64 -14.39
C HIS A 114 12.11 -2.07 -14.32
N ASP A 115 11.81 -3.33 -14.68
CA ASP A 115 10.45 -3.87 -14.65
C ASP A 115 9.86 -3.81 -13.24
N LEU A 116 10.69 -4.10 -12.24
CA LEU A 116 10.29 -4.09 -10.85
C LEU A 116 9.94 -2.67 -10.38
N PHE A 117 10.78 -1.68 -10.73
CA PHE A 117 10.52 -0.26 -10.44
C PHE A 117 9.25 0.22 -11.14
N ILE A 118 9.07 -0.08 -12.42
CA ILE A 118 7.86 0.27 -13.17
C ILE A 118 6.60 -0.32 -12.50
N SER A 119 6.68 -1.59 -12.06
CA SER A 119 5.50 -2.27 -11.50
C SER A 119 5.12 -1.82 -10.09
N ILE A 120 6.08 -1.33 -9.29
CA ILE A 120 5.87 -0.94 -7.89
C ILE A 120 5.87 0.57 -7.72
N GLU A 121 6.84 1.26 -8.30
CA GLU A 121 7.02 2.72 -8.15
C GLU A 121 6.39 3.52 -9.30
N GLY A 122 5.94 2.84 -10.35
CA GLY A 122 5.40 3.48 -11.54
C GLY A 122 6.43 4.29 -12.36
N MET A 123 7.69 4.26 -12.02
CA MET A 123 8.77 4.97 -12.71
C MET A 123 10.00 4.06 -12.87
N THR A 124 10.92 4.46 -13.75
CA THR A 124 12.18 3.74 -13.93
C THR A 124 13.13 3.98 -12.74
N PRO A 125 14.11 3.11 -12.50
CA PRO A 125 15.14 3.36 -11.49
C PRO A 125 15.92 4.65 -11.71
N GLY A 126 16.16 5.04 -12.98
CA GLY A 126 16.81 6.31 -13.34
C GLY A 126 15.94 7.53 -12.98
N GLU A 127 14.67 7.51 -13.35
CA GLU A 127 13.70 8.54 -12.95
C GLU A 127 13.61 8.66 -11.43
N TYR A 128 13.61 7.52 -10.71
CA TYR A 128 13.58 7.51 -9.25
C TYR A 128 14.85 8.12 -8.65
N LYS A 129 16.03 7.68 -9.12
CA LYS A 129 17.34 8.17 -8.66
C LYS A 129 17.45 9.69 -8.79
N ASN A 130 16.93 10.22 -9.87
CA ASN A 130 17.03 11.64 -10.23
C ASN A 130 15.77 12.44 -9.82
N GLY A 131 14.93 11.92 -8.92
CA GLY A 131 13.75 12.62 -8.41
C GLY A 131 12.71 12.95 -9.48
N GLY A 132 12.59 12.11 -10.51
CA GLY A 132 11.68 12.27 -11.64
C GLY A 132 12.32 13.00 -12.83
N GLU A 133 13.64 13.12 -12.89
CA GLU A 133 14.34 13.65 -14.08
C GLU A 133 13.90 12.89 -15.34
N GLN A 134 13.63 13.64 -16.42
CA GLN A 134 13.03 13.16 -17.67
C GLN A 134 11.57 12.68 -17.58
N LEU A 135 10.94 12.71 -16.42
CA LEU A 135 9.51 12.46 -16.34
C LEU A 135 8.75 13.67 -16.87
N HIS A 136 8.02 13.46 -17.96
CA HIS A 136 7.12 14.48 -18.50
C HIS A 136 5.76 14.37 -17.80
N ILE A 137 5.35 15.47 -17.15
CA ILE A 137 4.06 15.57 -16.46
C ILE A 137 3.26 16.68 -17.14
N ASN A 138 2.17 16.28 -17.78
CA ASN A 138 1.16 17.20 -18.25
C ASN A 138 0.22 17.52 -17.09
N TYR A 139 -0.16 18.79 -16.91
CA TYR A 139 -1.14 19.18 -15.93
C TYR A 139 -2.12 20.20 -16.50
N SER A 140 -3.32 20.23 -15.94
CA SER A 140 -4.32 21.26 -16.25
C SER A 140 -5.18 21.55 -15.03
N TYR A 141 -5.89 22.65 -15.08
CA TYR A 141 -6.92 23.01 -14.12
C TYR A 141 -8.29 22.72 -14.73
N ALA A 142 -9.24 22.33 -13.90
CA ALA A 142 -10.60 22.05 -14.30
C ALA A 142 -11.56 22.39 -13.14
N GLU A 143 -12.82 22.64 -13.47
CA GLU A 143 -13.88 22.76 -12.49
C GLU A 143 -14.44 21.37 -12.11
N SER A 144 -14.77 21.19 -10.85
CA SER A 144 -15.50 20.04 -10.35
C SER A 144 -16.71 20.49 -9.54
N PRO A 145 -17.69 19.62 -9.24
CA PRO A 145 -18.81 19.95 -8.36
C PRO A 145 -18.39 20.39 -6.94
N PHE A 146 -17.12 20.20 -6.60
CA PHE A 146 -16.57 20.48 -5.27
C PHE A 146 -15.51 21.57 -5.26
N GLY A 147 -15.37 22.32 -6.34
CA GLY A 147 -14.40 23.39 -6.55
C GLY A 147 -13.37 23.08 -7.64
N ASN A 148 -12.48 24.02 -7.86
CA ASN A 148 -11.42 23.89 -8.86
C ASN A 148 -10.44 22.79 -8.45
N ILE A 149 -9.89 22.09 -9.44
CA ILE A 149 -8.92 21.01 -9.28
C ILE A 149 -7.74 21.20 -10.22
N ILE A 150 -6.59 20.74 -9.79
CA ILE A 150 -5.44 20.44 -10.65
C ILE A 150 -5.43 18.94 -10.92
N VAL A 151 -5.29 18.56 -12.18
CA VAL A 151 -5.11 17.17 -12.60
C VAL A 151 -3.80 17.05 -13.35
N ALA A 152 -3.01 16.02 -13.03
CA ALA A 152 -1.73 15.78 -13.68
C ALA A 152 -1.59 14.32 -14.09
N SER A 153 -0.99 14.11 -15.26
CA SER A 153 -0.80 12.83 -15.89
C SER A 153 0.62 12.64 -16.39
N THR A 154 1.03 11.40 -16.47
CA THR A 154 2.17 10.92 -17.23
C THR A 154 1.66 10.05 -18.37
N THR A 155 2.53 9.54 -19.23
CA THR A 155 2.17 8.55 -20.26
C THR A 155 1.63 7.23 -19.65
N LYS A 156 1.79 7.01 -18.35
CA LYS A 156 1.37 5.77 -17.64
C LYS A 156 0.00 5.92 -16.97
N GLY A 157 -0.45 7.14 -16.69
CA GLY A 157 -1.73 7.40 -16.01
C GLY A 157 -1.74 8.69 -15.21
N ILE A 158 -2.83 8.91 -14.47
CA ILE A 158 -2.96 10.04 -13.55
C ILE A 158 -1.99 9.86 -12.38
N CYS A 159 -1.16 10.86 -12.14
CA CYS A 159 -0.18 10.87 -11.05
C CYS A 159 -0.54 11.86 -9.93
N HIS A 160 -1.42 12.82 -10.20
CA HIS A 160 -1.90 13.78 -9.20
C HIS A 160 -3.29 14.29 -9.57
N LEU A 161 -4.15 14.43 -8.58
CA LEU A 161 -5.42 15.12 -8.64
C LEU A 161 -5.70 15.73 -7.26
N ALA A 162 -5.79 17.03 -7.18
CA ALA A 162 -6.00 17.76 -5.94
C ALA A 162 -6.95 18.93 -6.14
N PHE A 163 -7.63 19.36 -5.08
CA PHE A 163 -8.39 20.60 -5.13
C PHE A 163 -7.43 21.80 -5.13
N ALA A 164 -7.72 22.76 -5.99
CA ALA A 164 -6.85 23.90 -6.29
C ALA A 164 -7.60 25.21 -6.03
N ASP A 165 -7.80 25.53 -4.75
CA ASP A 165 -8.37 26.81 -4.33
C ASP A 165 -7.39 27.97 -4.64
N ASP A 166 -6.09 27.67 -4.69
CA ASP A 166 -5.01 28.50 -5.19
C ASP A 166 -4.16 27.68 -6.19
N GLU A 167 -4.14 28.10 -7.44
CA GLU A 167 -3.44 27.40 -8.52
C GLU A 167 -1.92 27.37 -8.32
N VAL A 168 -1.34 28.43 -7.77
CA VAL A 168 0.12 28.53 -7.54
C VAL A 168 0.54 27.56 -6.45
N MET A 169 -0.23 27.50 -5.36
CA MET A 169 0.03 26.55 -4.27
C MET A 169 -0.16 25.12 -4.75
N ALA A 170 -1.23 24.81 -5.47
CA ALA A 170 -1.52 23.48 -5.99
C ALA A 170 -0.43 22.97 -6.96
N LEU A 171 0.06 23.83 -7.85
CA LEU A 171 1.20 23.51 -8.71
C LEU A 171 2.49 23.32 -7.89
N GLY A 172 2.68 24.13 -6.84
CA GLY A 172 3.80 24.00 -5.93
C GLY A 172 3.84 22.65 -5.22
N GLU A 173 2.68 22.14 -4.79
CA GLU A 173 2.55 20.81 -4.19
C GLU A 173 2.85 19.69 -5.20
N LEU A 174 2.33 19.79 -6.41
CA LEU A 174 2.66 18.85 -7.49
C LEU A 174 4.17 18.82 -7.76
N LYS A 175 4.83 19.98 -7.84
CA LYS A 175 6.28 20.08 -8.05
C LYS A 175 7.09 19.47 -6.91
N LYS A 176 6.61 19.57 -5.66
CA LYS A 176 7.28 18.92 -4.51
C LYS A 176 7.25 17.38 -4.61
N LEU A 177 6.20 16.80 -5.19
CA LEU A 177 6.13 15.35 -5.40
C LEU A 177 7.14 14.86 -6.45
N PHE A 178 7.41 15.68 -7.47
CA PHE A 178 8.30 15.34 -8.58
C PHE A 178 9.26 16.51 -8.87
N PRO A 179 10.25 16.77 -7.99
CA PRO A 179 11.05 18.00 -8.02
C PRO A 179 11.86 18.20 -9.31
N ASN A 180 12.21 17.14 -10.02
CA ASN A 180 13.04 17.17 -11.23
C ASN A 180 12.27 16.82 -12.51
N ALA A 181 10.93 16.72 -12.45
CA ALA A 181 10.10 16.44 -13.62
C ALA A 181 9.95 17.68 -14.50
N LEU A 182 9.67 17.43 -15.78
CA LEU A 182 9.34 18.46 -16.75
C LEU A 182 7.83 18.65 -16.80
N PHE A 183 7.36 19.80 -16.33
CA PHE A 183 5.94 20.12 -16.27
C PHE A 183 5.49 20.89 -17.52
N ARG A 184 4.35 20.49 -18.08
CA ARG A 184 3.69 21.19 -19.19
C ARG A 184 2.22 21.41 -18.85
N GLN A 185 1.76 22.64 -18.96
CA GLN A 185 0.33 22.94 -18.80
C GLN A 185 -0.41 22.60 -20.09
N VAL A 186 -0.86 21.36 -20.21
CA VAL A 186 -1.53 20.82 -21.38
C VAL A 186 -2.58 19.82 -20.92
N VAL A 187 -3.79 19.94 -21.48
CA VAL A 187 -4.85 18.93 -21.31
C VAL A 187 -4.55 17.75 -22.23
N ASP A 188 -4.56 16.54 -21.68
CA ASP A 188 -4.43 15.32 -22.46
C ASP A 188 -5.63 14.36 -22.27
N THR A 189 -5.67 13.31 -23.09
CA THR A 189 -6.77 12.33 -23.06
C THR A 189 -6.87 11.56 -21.75
N ILE A 190 -5.74 11.37 -21.05
CA ILE A 190 -5.71 10.68 -19.74
C ILE A 190 -6.41 11.54 -18.68
N GLN A 191 -6.13 12.85 -18.70
CA GLN A 191 -6.78 13.83 -17.82
C GLN A 191 -8.27 13.94 -18.13
N GLN A 192 -8.64 14.06 -19.42
CA GLN A 192 -10.04 14.13 -19.84
C GLN A 192 -10.84 12.91 -19.39
N ASN A 193 -10.29 11.70 -19.54
CA ASN A 193 -10.91 10.47 -19.06
C ASN A 193 -11.09 10.46 -17.54
N ALA A 194 -10.12 10.98 -16.79
CA ALA A 194 -10.23 11.06 -15.35
C ALA A 194 -11.30 12.07 -14.90
N LEU A 195 -11.39 13.20 -15.58
CA LEU A 195 -12.37 14.25 -15.29
C LEU A 195 -13.80 13.84 -15.65
N PHE A 196 -13.97 12.92 -16.59
CA PHE A 196 -15.27 12.37 -16.97
C PHE A 196 -16.04 11.76 -15.78
N ILE A 197 -15.32 11.32 -14.73
CA ILE A 197 -15.90 10.83 -13.48
C ILE A 197 -16.85 11.84 -12.82
N PHE A 198 -16.61 13.15 -12.98
CA PHE A 198 -17.45 14.18 -12.39
C PHE A 198 -18.73 14.42 -13.19
N THR A 199 -18.81 13.92 -14.42
CA THR A 199 -19.89 14.25 -15.34
C THR A 199 -20.86 13.12 -15.63
N GLN A 200 -20.46 11.84 -15.69
CA GLN A 200 -21.36 10.83 -16.24
C GLN A 200 -21.40 9.44 -15.61
N ASP A 201 -20.32 8.74 -15.31
CA ASP A 201 -20.47 7.32 -14.94
C ASP A 201 -19.39 6.80 -13.98
N TRP A 202 -19.82 6.53 -12.76
CA TRP A 202 -18.99 5.98 -11.70
C TRP A 202 -18.60 4.52 -11.91
N LYS A 203 -19.32 3.80 -12.78
CA LYS A 203 -19.09 2.38 -13.07
C LYS A 203 -17.79 2.15 -13.84
N ASN A 204 -17.23 3.20 -14.47
CA ASN A 204 -16.03 3.14 -15.29
C ASN A 204 -14.73 3.58 -14.57
N LEU A 205 -14.75 3.78 -13.25
CA LEU A 205 -13.53 4.08 -12.46
C LEU A 205 -12.38 3.09 -12.68
N SER A 206 -12.70 1.82 -12.95
CA SER A 206 -11.70 0.78 -13.22
C SER A 206 -10.90 1.01 -14.51
N ALA A 207 -11.39 1.85 -15.42
CA ALA A 207 -10.73 2.20 -16.69
C ALA A 207 -9.69 3.32 -16.54
N ILE A 208 -9.69 4.05 -15.42
CA ILE A 208 -8.72 5.13 -15.15
C ILE A 208 -7.41 4.53 -14.67
N LYS A 209 -6.36 4.70 -15.47
CA LYS A 209 -5.01 4.28 -15.08
C LYS A 209 -4.42 5.29 -14.11
N LEU A 210 -3.95 4.80 -12.96
CA LEU A 210 -3.26 5.60 -11.95
C LEU A 210 -1.76 5.30 -11.99
N HIS A 211 -0.95 6.36 -11.94
CA HIS A 211 0.49 6.30 -11.85
C HIS A 211 0.93 6.85 -10.49
N LEU A 212 0.84 6.03 -9.45
CA LEU A 212 1.01 6.45 -8.07
C LEU A 212 2.44 6.19 -7.56
N LYS A 213 2.96 7.17 -6.85
CA LYS A 213 4.19 7.07 -6.07
C LYS A 213 3.82 6.98 -4.59
N GLY A 214 4.25 5.92 -3.93
CA GLY A 214 3.98 5.73 -2.50
C GLY A 214 4.75 4.53 -1.92
N THR A 215 4.80 4.45 -0.60
CA THR A 215 5.34 3.28 0.09
C THR A 215 4.43 2.07 -0.11
N ALA A 216 4.96 0.87 0.10
CA ALA A 216 4.17 -0.37 0.01
C ALA A 216 2.92 -0.33 0.93
N PHE A 217 3.06 0.28 2.12
CA PHE A 217 1.95 0.46 3.05
C PHE A 217 0.90 1.45 2.52
N GLN A 218 1.32 2.61 1.99
CA GLN A 218 0.40 3.58 1.37
C GLN A 218 -0.35 2.97 0.20
N LEU A 219 0.34 2.29 -0.71
CA LEU A 219 -0.29 1.61 -1.85
C LEU A 219 -1.33 0.59 -1.39
N LYS A 220 -1.03 -0.20 -0.36
CA LYS A 220 -1.96 -1.17 0.21
C LYS A 220 -3.19 -0.51 0.84
N VAL A 221 -3.00 0.61 1.55
CA VAL A 221 -4.11 1.42 2.08
C VAL A 221 -4.95 1.95 0.93
N TRP A 222 -4.35 2.55 -0.10
CA TRP A 222 -5.07 3.11 -1.25
C TRP A 222 -5.81 2.04 -2.05
N GLU A 223 -5.22 0.87 -2.28
CA GLU A 223 -5.91 -0.29 -2.87
C GLU A 223 -7.14 -0.72 -2.03
N THR A 224 -7.04 -0.63 -0.70
CA THR A 224 -8.16 -0.95 0.19
C THR A 224 -9.26 0.11 0.11
N LEU A 225 -8.89 1.39 -0.03
CA LEU A 225 -9.87 2.47 -0.21
C LEU A 225 -10.70 2.28 -1.50
N LEU A 226 -10.08 1.85 -2.59
CA LEU A 226 -10.77 1.59 -3.86
C LEU A 226 -11.85 0.51 -3.78
N LYS A 227 -11.85 -0.32 -2.74
CA LYS A 227 -12.88 -1.33 -2.50
C LYS A 227 -14.11 -0.80 -1.78
N ILE A 228 -14.07 0.43 -1.25
CA ILE A 228 -15.21 1.05 -0.61
C ILE A 228 -16.19 1.48 -1.72
N PRO A 229 -17.42 0.95 -1.77
CA PRO A 229 -18.37 1.28 -2.83
C PRO A 229 -18.80 2.74 -2.77
N LEU A 230 -19.38 3.22 -3.88
CA LEU A 230 -20.00 4.54 -3.95
C LEU A 230 -21.06 4.68 -2.86
N GLY A 231 -21.07 5.81 -2.14
CA GLY A 231 -21.96 6.06 -1.00
C GLY A 231 -21.67 5.23 0.25
N GLY A 232 -20.73 4.27 0.18
CA GLY A 232 -20.29 3.49 1.33
C GLY A 232 -19.28 4.27 2.18
N LEU A 233 -19.30 4.03 3.49
CA LEU A 233 -18.35 4.61 4.44
C LEU A 233 -17.55 3.49 5.12
N SER A 234 -16.33 3.80 5.48
CA SER A 234 -15.46 2.90 6.27
C SER A 234 -14.80 3.69 7.40
N THR A 235 -14.16 2.99 8.34
CA THR A 235 -13.42 3.63 9.43
C THR A 235 -11.93 3.37 9.30
N TYR A 236 -11.10 4.24 9.91
CA TYR A 236 -9.65 4.02 9.95
C TYR A 236 -9.28 2.66 10.56
N SER A 237 -10.03 2.20 11.55
CA SER A 237 -9.84 0.87 12.16
C SER A 237 -10.22 -0.28 11.23
N SER A 238 -11.32 -0.13 10.48
CA SER A 238 -11.73 -1.13 9.48
C SER A 238 -10.72 -1.25 8.34
N ILE A 239 -10.18 -0.11 7.87
CA ILE A 239 -9.10 -0.12 6.88
C ILE A 239 -7.83 -0.74 7.46
N ALA A 240 -7.48 -0.44 8.71
CA ALA A 240 -6.33 -1.04 9.39
C ALA A 240 -6.47 -2.57 9.48
N ALA A 241 -7.63 -3.07 9.90
CA ALA A 241 -7.93 -4.49 9.92
C ALA A 241 -7.82 -5.11 8.50
N ALA A 242 -8.41 -4.47 7.49
CA ALA A 242 -8.37 -4.93 6.09
C ALA A 242 -6.94 -4.92 5.51
N THR A 243 -6.05 -4.06 6.02
CA THR A 243 -4.62 -4.08 5.66
C THR A 243 -3.80 -5.08 6.48
N GLY A 244 -4.43 -5.83 7.40
CA GLY A 244 -3.80 -6.89 8.18
C GLY A 244 -3.11 -6.42 9.47
N ASN A 245 -3.36 -5.17 9.92
CA ASN A 245 -2.84 -4.67 11.19
C ASN A 245 -3.84 -3.74 11.88
N GLU A 246 -4.69 -4.30 12.74
CA GLU A 246 -5.74 -3.56 13.46
C GLU A 246 -5.21 -2.40 14.30
N LYS A 247 -3.95 -2.48 14.76
CA LYS A 247 -3.31 -1.44 15.57
C LYS A 247 -2.77 -0.28 14.74
N ALA A 248 -2.77 -0.39 13.42
CA ALA A 248 -2.19 0.60 12.50
C ALA A 248 -3.10 1.79 12.16
N SER A 249 -4.21 2.02 12.87
CA SER A 249 -5.18 3.07 12.55
C SER A 249 -4.58 4.48 12.38
N ARG A 250 -3.54 4.84 13.15
CA ARG A 250 -2.84 6.12 12.99
C ARG A 250 -2.04 6.16 11.70
N ALA A 251 -1.28 5.10 11.39
CA ALA A 251 -0.51 4.99 10.13
C ALA A 251 -1.45 4.97 8.92
N VAL A 252 -2.60 4.30 9.02
CA VAL A 252 -3.66 4.37 8.01
C VAL A 252 -4.15 5.79 7.83
N GLY A 253 -4.38 6.53 8.93
CA GLY A 253 -4.78 7.93 8.88
C GLY A 253 -3.79 8.81 8.11
N THR A 254 -2.50 8.63 8.34
CA THR A 254 -1.42 9.31 7.58
C THR A 254 -1.48 8.92 6.10
N ALA A 255 -1.52 7.62 5.78
CA ALA A 255 -1.58 7.14 4.40
C ALA A 255 -2.84 7.60 3.64
N VAL A 256 -3.98 7.71 4.33
CA VAL A 256 -5.24 8.27 3.79
C VAL A 256 -5.08 9.77 3.50
N GLY A 257 -4.38 10.51 4.38
CA GLY A 257 -4.07 11.93 4.20
C GLY A 257 -3.07 12.20 3.08
N ASP A 258 -2.13 11.29 2.85
CA ASP A 258 -1.09 11.38 1.81
C ASP A 258 -1.58 10.96 0.41
N ASN A 259 -2.88 10.70 0.23
CA ASN A 259 -3.45 10.33 -1.06
C ASN A 259 -3.18 11.41 -2.13
N PRO A 260 -2.41 11.11 -3.20
CA PRO A 260 -2.04 12.10 -4.20
C PRO A 260 -3.13 12.35 -5.26
N VAL A 261 -4.20 11.54 -5.27
CA VAL A 261 -5.27 11.60 -6.27
C VAL A 261 -6.63 11.66 -5.57
N ALA A 262 -7.00 12.86 -5.16
CA ALA A 262 -8.28 13.13 -4.51
C ALA A 262 -9.43 12.53 -5.32
N PHE A 263 -10.47 12.09 -4.64
CA PHE A 263 -11.69 11.58 -5.25
C PHE A 263 -11.52 10.25 -6.01
N LEU A 264 -10.52 10.12 -6.91
CA LEU A 264 -10.24 8.87 -7.63
C LEU A 264 -9.89 7.72 -6.66
N ILE A 265 -9.10 8.03 -5.63
CA ILE A 265 -8.97 7.15 -4.46
C ILE A 265 -9.86 7.74 -3.36
N PRO A 266 -10.91 7.06 -2.94
CA PRO A 266 -11.98 7.66 -2.13
C PRO A 266 -11.60 7.79 -0.64
N CYS A 267 -10.56 8.57 -0.35
CA CYS A 267 -10.12 8.86 1.03
C CYS A 267 -11.19 9.64 1.82
N HIS A 268 -12.11 10.36 1.15
CA HIS A 268 -13.26 10.99 1.76
C HIS A 268 -14.25 10.00 2.39
N ARG A 269 -14.32 8.75 1.93
CA ARG A 269 -15.19 7.70 2.49
C ARG A 269 -14.71 7.13 3.83
N VAL A 270 -13.53 7.55 4.33
CA VAL A 270 -13.00 7.09 5.61
C VAL A 270 -13.34 8.08 6.71
N ILE A 271 -14.09 7.61 7.72
CA ILE A 271 -14.55 8.41 8.86
C ILE A 271 -14.01 7.86 10.18
N ARG A 272 -14.20 8.56 11.28
CA ARG A 272 -13.85 8.06 12.62
C ARG A 272 -14.81 6.97 13.07
N SER A 273 -14.36 6.07 13.93
CA SER A 273 -15.21 5.03 14.54
C SER A 273 -16.37 5.58 15.37
N THR A 274 -16.28 6.84 15.80
CA THR A 274 -17.37 7.57 16.48
C THR A 274 -18.48 8.04 15.53
N GLY A 275 -18.36 7.80 14.21
CA GLY A 275 -19.28 8.32 13.19
C GLY A 275 -18.99 9.75 12.75
N SER A 276 -18.03 10.46 13.39
CA SER A 276 -17.67 11.82 12.97
C SER A 276 -16.82 11.78 11.70
N ILE A 277 -17.07 12.73 10.78
CA ILE A 277 -16.45 12.79 9.46
C ILE A 277 -14.91 12.91 9.54
N GLY A 278 -14.41 13.59 10.58
CA GLY A 278 -12.97 13.77 10.79
C GLY A 278 -12.34 14.79 9.85
N GLN A 279 -11.03 14.91 9.94
CA GLN A 279 -10.27 15.82 9.09
C GLN A 279 -10.15 15.28 7.64
N TYR A 280 -9.95 16.19 6.72
CA TYR A 280 -9.72 15.91 5.32
C TYR A 280 -8.63 16.87 4.80
N HIS A 281 -7.73 16.37 3.96
CA HIS A 281 -6.60 17.16 3.46
C HIS A 281 -7.05 18.48 2.82
N TRP A 282 -8.16 18.43 2.09
CA TRP A 282 -8.74 19.59 1.38
C TRP A 282 -9.95 20.21 2.08
N GLY A 283 -10.07 20.05 3.41
CA GLY A 283 -11.10 20.68 4.24
C GLY A 283 -12.31 19.79 4.55
N GLY A 284 -12.78 19.83 5.81
CA GLY A 284 -13.87 18.99 6.30
C GLY A 284 -15.20 19.24 5.59
N ASN A 285 -15.50 20.49 5.25
CA ASN A 285 -16.73 20.85 4.53
C ASN A 285 -16.80 20.19 3.15
N ARG A 286 -15.66 20.17 2.42
CA ARG A 286 -15.56 19.50 1.12
C ARG A 286 -15.76 18.00 1.25
N LYS A 287 -15.20 17.36 2.27
CA LYS A 287 -15.43 15.95 2.57
C LYS A 287 -16.92 15.67 2.79
N THR A 288 -17.58 16.48 3.60
CA THR A 288 -19.02 16.38 3.85
C THR A 288 -19.84 16.53 2.58
N ALA A 289 -19.49 17.51 1.73
CA ALA A 289 -20.18 17.74 0.46
C ALA A 289 -20.03 16.53 -0.49
N ILE A 290 -18.83 15.94 -0.59
CA ILE A 290 -18.59 14.77 -1.43
C ILE A 290 -19.42 13.56 -0.93
N ILE A 291 -19.39 13.29 0.38
CA ILE A 291 -20.16 12.18 0.98
C ILE A 291 -21.66 12.37 0.73
N GLY A 292 -22.18 13.59 0.95
CA GLY A 292 -23.59 13.88 0.72
C GLY A 292 -24.00 13.73 -0.74
N TRP A 293 -23.14 14.18 -1.66
CA TRP A 293 -23.39 14.06 -3.09
C TRP A 293 -23.38 12.60 -3.57
N GLU A 294 -22.43 11.78 -3.08
CA GLU A 294 -22.41 10.34 -3.37
C GLU A 294 -23.67 9.63 -2.84
N SER A 295 -24.05 9.95 -1.60
CA SER A 295 -25.26 9.37 -0.98
C SER A 295 -26.53 9.72 -1.75
N ALA A 296 -26.64 10.97 -2.21
CA ALA A 296 -27.80 11.41 -3.00
C ALA A 296 -27.87 10.67 -4.35
N LYS A 297 -26.72 10.40 -4.99
CA LYS A 297 -26.68 9.64 -6.25
C LYS A 297 -27.14 8.21 -6.08
N VAL A 298 -26.66 7.51 -5.03
CA VAL A 298 -27.09 6.14 -4.73
C VAL A 298 -28.58 6.06 -4.45
N LEU A 299 -29.15 7.07 -3.78
CA LEU A 299 -30.59 7.13 -3.53
C LEU A 299 -31.43 7.41 -4.79
N ALA A 300 -30.88 8.09 -5.77
CA ALA A 300 -31.57 8.40 -7.04
C ALA A 300 -31.53 7.22 -8.04
N GLU A 301 -30.63 6.25 -7.85
CA GLU A 301 -30.51 5.05 -8.70
C GLU A 301 -31.33 3.84 -8.16
N ASN A 302 -31.87 3.94 -6.92
CA ASN A 302 -32.74 2.95 -6.29
C ASN A 302 -34.22 3.37 -6.38
#